data_f4e2b2bae4b25868a8413748577a704a
#
_entry.id   f4e2b2bae4b25868a8413748577a704a
#
_cell.length_a   1.000
_cell.length_b   1.000
_cell.length_c   1.000
_cell.angle_alpha   90.00
_cell.angle_beta   90.00
_cell.angle_gamma   90.00
#
_symmetry.space_group_name_H-M   'P 1'
#
loop_
_entity.id
_entity.type
_entity.pdbx_description
1 polymer ?
#
loop_
_entity_poly.entity_id
_entity_poly.type
_entity_poly.pdbx_seq_one_letter_code
_entity_poly.pdbx_strand_id
1 'polypeptide(L)'
;MSHLTPAKLPIGYTVSRRMADRGNKKEDLPRLDRLPTELPNPLAILTMAMKYAGRDPSVVLVSEGLGPKNWHGRVVIVTNEHTASAGEMVCAFAKENGLAKIVGAETAGRLIPGSGFKVGEGYRVILPKAAYVTWGGRRFEGRGMAPDIQVEWSPETFAGPEAPPLRQAKQLLMS
;
A
#
# COMPACT_ATOMS: atom_id res chain seq x y z
N MET A 1 4.31 -7.45 0.37
CA MET A 1 3.52 -7.88 -0.80
C MET A 1 4.22 -9.01 -1.56
N SER A 2 5.48 -8.87 -1.91
CA SER A 2 6.20 -9.90 -2.69
C SER A 2 6.26 -11.28 -2.03
N HIS A 3 6.22 -11.35 -0.70
CA HIS A 3 6.15 -12.64 0.02
C HIS A 3 4.78 -13.33 -0.02
N LEU A 4 3.73 -12.64 -0.47
CA LEU A 4 2.37 -13.20 -0.54
C LEU A 4 2.08 -13.90 -1.88
N THR A 5 2.95 -13.75 -2.88
CA THR A 5 2.74 -14.32 -4.22
C THR A 5 4.05 -14.73 -4.86
N PRO A 6 4.09 -15.89 -5.56
CA PRO A 6 5.28 -16.31 -6.31
C PRO A 6 5.48 -15.48 -7.58
N ALA A 7 4.41 -14.90 -8.13
CA ALA A 7 4.42 -14.18 -9.40
C ALA A 7 4.61 -12.66 -9.22
N LYS A 8 5.08 -12.01 -10.27
CA LYS A 8 5.04 -10.55 -10.38
C LYS A 8 3.63 -10.10 -10.67
N LEU A 9 3.00 -9.40 -9.73
CA LEU A 9 1.65 -8.87 -9.88
C LEU A 9 1.67 -7.34 -9.74
N PRO A 10 0.86 -6.62 -10.52
CA PRO A 10 0.69 -5.19 -10.32
C PRO A 10 -0.01 -4.92 -8.98
N ILE A 11 0.57 -4.05 -8.19
CA ILE A 11 0.05 -3.63 -6.88
C ILE A 11 -0.97 -2.51 -7.06
N GLY A 12 -0.64 -1.59 -7.93
CA GLY A 12 -1.41 -0.41 -8.22
C GLY A 12 -0.56 0.61 -8.98
N TYR A 13 -1.07 1.80 -9.15
CA TYR A 13 -0.35 2.84 -9.86
C TYR A 13 -0.59 4.20 -9.21
N THR A 14 0.38 5.07 -9.37
CA THR A 14 0.22 6.50 -9.09
C THR A 14 -0.08 7.24 -10.39
N VAL A 15 -0.91 8.26 -10.32
CA VAL A 15 -1.24 9.10 -11.46
C VAL A 15 -1.25 10.57 -11.05
N SER A 16 -0.45 11.39 -11.72
CA SER A 16 -0.47 12.83 -11.57
C SER A 16 -1.68 13.43 -12.31
N ARG A 17 -2.07 14.64 -11.91
CA ARG A 17 -3.13 15.38 -12.62
C ARG A 17 -2.80 15.51 -14.10
N ARG A 18 -1.54 15.86 -14.43
CA ARG A 18 -1.07 16.01 -15.81
C ARG A 18 -1.31 14.76 -16.67
N MET A 19 -1.03 13.57 -16.09
CA MET A 19 -1.22 12.31 -16.81
C MET A 19 -2.70 11.93 -16.90
N ALA A 20 -3.49 12.21 -15.86
CA ALA A 20 -4.93 12.00 -15.88
C ALA A 20 -5.62 12.88 -16.94
N ASP A 21 -5.27 14.17 -17.01
CA ASP A 21 -5.82 15.11 -17.97
C ASP A 21 -5.48 14.74 -19.43
N ARG A 22 -4.38 14.02 -19.67
CA ARG A 22 -4.00 13.47 -20.98
C ARG A 22 -4.72 12.21 -21.38
N GLY A 23 -5.52 11.63 -20.47
CA GLY A 23 -6.24 10.38 -20.73
C GLY A 23 -5.35 9.14 -20.82
N ASN A 24 -4.12 9.19 -20.27
CA ASN A 24 -3.22 8.04 -20.25
C ASN A 24 -3.84 6.86 -19.49
N LYS A 25 -3.75 5.68 -20.08
CA LYS A 25 -4.18 4.43 -19.47
C LYS A 25 -3.08 3.91 -18.53
N LYS A 26 -3.48 3.13 -17.53
CA LYS A 26 -2.52 2.52 -16.57
C LYS A 26 -1.49 1.61 -17.23
N GLU A 27 -1.86 1.00 -18.36
CA GLU A 27 -1.01 0.12 -19.15
C GLU A 27 0.17 0.86 -19.81
N ASP A 28 0.00 2.15 -20.09
CA ASP A 28 0.99 3.01 -20.75
C ASP A 28 1.99 3.62 -19.75
N LEU A 29 1.75 3.45 -18.44
CA LEU A 29 2.61 4.02 -17.41
C LEU A 29 3.91 3.20 -17.24
N PRO A 30 5.04 3.88 -16.93
CA PRO A 30 6.28 3.18 -16.63
C PRO A 30 6.09 2.26 -15.41
N ARG A 31 6.72 1.08 -15.46
CA ARG A 31 6.64 0.10 -14.37
C ARG A 31 7.84 0.21 -13.44
N LEU A 32 7.59 0.24 -12.14
CA LEU A 32 8.59 0.09 -11.10
C LEU A 32 8.55 -1.36 -10.62
N ASP A 33 9.31 -2.22 -11.29
CA ASP A 33 9.34 -3.67 -11.11
C ASP A 33 10.59 -4.17 -10.36
N ARG A 34 11.48 -3.26 -9.99
CA ARG A 34 12.68 -3.54 -9.18
C ARG A 34 12.79 -2.49 -8.08
N LEU A 35 12.41 -2.87 -6.88
CA LEU A 35 12.77 -2.13 -5.68
C LEU A 35 14.09 -2.72 -5.16
N PRO A 36 15.00 -1.88 -4.64
CA PRO A 36 16.20 -2.39 -3.99
C PRO A 36 15.80 -3.31 -2.84
N THR A 37 16.26 -4.56 -2.87
CA THR A 37 16.00 -5.55 -1.81
C THR A 37 16.88 -5.33 -0.58
N GLU A 38 17.96 -4.61 -0.77
CA GLU A 38 18.89 -4.18 0.29
C GLU A 38 18.86 -2.67 0.38
N LEU A 39 19.14 -2.12 1.57
CA LEU A 39 19.32 -0.68 1.72
C LEU A 39 20.37 -0.23 0.70
N PRO A 40 19.99 0.56 -0.31
CA PRO A 40 20.90 0.93 -1.35
C PRO A 40 22.04 1.74 -0.73
N ASN A 41 23.27 1.51 -1.17
CA ASN A 41 24.39 2.35 -0.80
C ASN A 41 24.09 3.82 -1.22
N PRO A 42 24.75 4.82 -0.63
CA PRO A 42 24.50 6.24 -0.94
C PRO A 42 24.56 6.56 -2.45
N LEU A 43 25.40 5.87 -3.20
CA LEU A 43 25.51 6.06 -4.65
C LEU A 43 24.30 5.52 -5.39
N ALA A 44 23.72 4.39 -4.98
CA ALA A 44 22.48 3.85 -5.55
C ALA A 44 21.29 4.75 -5.24
N ILE A 45 21.23 5.34 -4.04
CA ILE A 45 20.20 6.35 -3.70
C ILE A 45 20.34 7.57 -4.60
N LEU A 46 21.57 8.06 -4.78
CA LEU A 46 21.83 9.22 -5.64
C LEU A 46 21.45 8.94 -7.11
N THR A 47 21.84 7.79 -7.65
CA THR A 47 21.48 7.40 -9.02
C THR A 47 19.98 7.23 -9.22
N MET A 48 19.27 6.65 -8.24
CA MET A 48 17.81 6.60 -8.24
C MET A 48 17.19 8.01 -8.18
N ALA A 49 17.66 8.86 -7.27
CA ALA A 49 17.19 10.23 -7.16
C ALA A 49 17.40 11.00 -8.48
N MET A 50 18.55 10.87 -9.12
CA MET A 50 18.83 11.47 -10.42
C MET A 50 17.95 10.89 -11.53
N LYS A 51 17.72 9.57 -11.53
CA LYS A 51 16.88 8.90 -12.54
C LYS A 51 15.43 9.34 -12.46
N TYR A 52 14.92 9.67 -11.26
CA TYR A 52 13.53 10.06 -11.05
C TYR A 52 13.33 11.56 -10.79
N ALA A 53 14.43 12.34 -10.66
CA ALA A 53 14.38 13.78 -10.49
C ALA A 53 13.68 14.44 -11.70
N GLY A 54 12.68 15.25 -11.41
CA GLY A 54 11.93 15.99 -12.45
C GLY A 54 10.98 15.14 -13.31
N ARG A 55 10.91 13.82 -13.12
CA ARG A 55 9.96 12.97 -13.83
C ARG A 55 8.56 13.08 -13.25
N ASP A 56 7.56 12.80 -14.09
CA ASP A 56 6.18 12.68 -13.65
C ASP A 56 6.06 11.53 -12.62
N PRO A 57 5.36 11.72 -11.49
CA PRO A 57 5.23 10.70 -10.45
C PRO A 57 4.30 9.55 -10.81
N SER A 58 3.80 9.51 -12.05
CA SER A 58 2.90 8.45 -12.51
C SER A 58 3.69 7.20 -12.84
N VAL A 59 3.40 6.11 -12.12
CA VAL A 59 4.14 4.85 -12.23
C VAL A 59 3.28 3.68 -11.77
N VAL A 60 3.43 2.52 -12.40
CA VAL A 60 2.88 1.24 -11.94
C VAL A 60 3.84 0.60 -10.96
N LEU A 61 3.32 0.26 -9.77
CA LEU A 61 4.04 -0.51 -8.76
C LEU A 61 3.77 -1.99 -8.98
N VAL A 62 4.84 -2.79 -8.98
CA VAL A 62 4.78 -4.24 -9.23
C VAL A 62 5.48 -4.99 -8.09
N SER A 63 4.93 -6.13 -7.66
CA SER A 63 5.60 -7.02 -6.71
C SER A 63 6.81 -7.70 -7.37
N GLU A 64 7.79 -8.14 -6.58
CA GLU A 64 9.00 -8.77 -7.15
C GLU A 64 8.77 -10.19 -7.65
N GLY A 65 7.80 -10.90 -7.12
CA GLY A 65 7.60 -12.32 -7.46
C GLY A 65 8.77 -13.17 -6.97
N LEU A 66 8.67 -13.68 -5.75
CA LEU A 66 9.79 -14.39 -5.09
C LEU A 66 9.84 -15.89 -5.44
N GLY A 67 8.99 -16.36 -6.37
CA GLY A 67 8.93 -17.77 -6.72
C GLY A 67 8.69 -18.65 -5.48
N PRO A 68 9.48 -19.72 -5.26
CA PRO A 68 9.28 -20.64 -4.14
C PRO A 68 9.57 -20.03 -2.75
N LYS A 69 10.12 -18.81 -2.68
CA LYS A 69 10.40 -18.12 -1.40
C LYS A 69 9.18 -17.37 -0.84
N ASN A 70 8.03 -17.41 -1.52
CA ASN A 70 6.80 -16.82 -1.01
C ASN A 70 6.22 -17.64 0.14
N TRP A 71 5.35 -17.03 0.92
CA TRP A 71 4.58 -17.70 1.97
C TRP A 71 3.51 -18.61 1.35
N HIS A 72 3.41 -19.85 1.82
CA HIS A 72 2.45 -20.84 1.32
C HIS A 72 1.29 -21.11 2.27
N GLY A 73 1.26 -20.48 3.44
CA GLY A 73 0.20 -20.63 4.43
C GLY A 73 -0.93 -19.63 4.24
N ARG A 74 -2.00 -19.81 4.98
CA ARG A 74 -3.08 -18.83 5.07
C ARG A 74 -2.57 -17.54 5.70
N VAL A 75 -3.14 -16.42 5.28
CA VAL A 75 -2.79 -15.09 5.79
C VAL A 75 -4.07 -14.36 6.17
N VAL A 76 -4.07 -13.79 7.34
CA VAL A 76 -5.09 -12.85 7.81
C VAL A 76 -4.39 -11.55 8.17
N ILE A 77 -4.89 -10.43 7.66
CA ILE A 77 -4.37 -9.10 7.98
C ILE A 77 -5.38 -8.43 8.90
N VAL A 78 -4.90 -7.94 10.03
CA VAL A 78 -5.73 -7.20 11.00
C VAL A 78 -5.55 -5.71 10.76
N THR A 79 -6.67 -4.98 10.63
CA THR A 79 -6.69 -3.54 10.36
C THR A 79 -7.50 -2.77 11.39
N ASN A 80 -7.19 -1.49 11.53
CA ASN A 80 -7.96 -0.53 12.31
C ASN A 80 -7.91 0.85 11.62
N GLU A 81 -8.55 1.84 12.23
CA GLU A 81 -8.63 3.24 11.78
C GLU A 81 -7.27 3.96 11.70
N HIS A 82 -6.21 3.36 12.23
CA HIS A 82 -4.84 3.87 12.13
C HIS A 82 -4.03 3.19 11.01
N THR A 83 -4.57 2.12 10.43
CA THR A 83 -3.95 1.47 9.26
C THR A 83 -4.02 2.42 8.07
N ALA A 84 -2.86 2.90 7.61
CA ALA A 84 -2.79 3.96 6.60
C ALA A 84 -1.68 3.69 5.56
N SER A 85 -1.70 4.44 4.47
CA SER A 85 -0.63 4.54 3.47
C SER A 85 -0.20 3.16 2.94
N ALA A 86 1.07 2.78 3.11
CA ALA A 86 1.59 1.49 2.66
C ALA A 86 0.83 0.28 3.24
N GLY A 87 0.29 0.41 4.46
CA GLY A 87 -0.58 -0.60 5.07
C GLY A 87 -1.84 -0.83 4.23
N GLU A 88 -2.48 0.24 3.77
CA GLU A 88 -3.66 0.15 2.90
C GLU A 88 -3.33 -0.47 1.54
N MET A 89 -2.14 -0.17 0.99
CA MET A 89 -1.67 -0.81 -0.25
C MET A 89 -1.49 -2.32 -0.08
N VAL A 90 -0.93 -2.76 1.06
CA VAL A 90 -0.77 -4.20 1.36
C VAL A 90 -2.13 -4.88 1.46
N CYS A 91 -3.06 -4.28 2.20
CA CYS A 91 -4.41 -4.81 2.38
C CYS A 91 -5.17 -4.90 1.06
N ALA A 92 -5.13 -3.83 0.26
CA ALA A 92 -5.78 -3.80 -1.05
C ALA A 92 -5.22 -4.85 -2.01
N PHE A 93 -3.89 -4.93 -2.10
CA PHE A 93 -3.22 -5.92 -2.92
C PHE A 93 -3.59 -7.35 -2.51
N ALA A 94 -3.56 -7.64 -1.21
CA ALA A 94 -3.90 -8.97 -0.70
C ALA A 94 -5.37 -9.31 -0.97
N LYS A 95 -6.28 -8.36 -0.74
CA LYS A 95 -7.72 -8.54 -0.97
C LYS A 95 -8.07 -8.72 -2.45
N GLU A 96 -7.54 -7.85 -3.32
CA GLU A 96 -7.81 -7.90 -4.76
C GLU A 96 -7.29 -9.20 -5.43
N ASN A 97 -6.24 -9.79 -4.88
CA ASN A 97 -5.65 -11.03 -5.39
C ASN A 97 -6.05 -12.29 -4.59
N GLY A 98 -6.95 -12.19 -3.62
CA GLY A 98 -7.38 -13.32 -2.80
C GLY A 98 -6.28 -13.95 -1.95
N LEU A 99 -5.25 -13.18 -1.58
CA LEU A 99 -4.05 -13.65 -0.88
C LEU A 99 -4.20 -13.63 0.64
N ALA A 100 -5.14 -12.85 1.17
CA ALA A 100 -5.42 -12.78 2.60
C ALA A 100 -6.88 -12.38 2.84
N LYS A 101 -7.39 -12.72 4.04
CA LYS A 101 -8.60 -12.14 4.60
C LYS A 101 -8.25 -10.94 5.46
N ILE A 102 -9.08 -9.90 5.39
CA ILE A 102 -8.90 -8.67 6.17
C ILE A 102 -9.92 -8.66 7.31
N VAL A 103 -9.46 -8.48 8.53
CA VAL A 103 -10.29 -8.51 9.75
C VAL A 103 -10.05 -7.24 10.56
N GLY A 104 -11.08 -6.68 11.17
CA GLY A 104 -10.96 -5.53 12.06
C GLY A 104 -11.84 -4.37 11.65
N ALA A 105 -11.31 -3.15 11.73
CA ALA A 105 -12.03 -1.93 11.35
C ALA A 105 -11.55 -1.39 10.00
N GLU A 106 -12.33 -0.45 9.46
CA GLU A 106 -11.99 0.30 8.25
C GLU A 106 -10.66 1.06 8.43
N THR A 107 -9.87 1.12 7.38
CA THR A 107 -8.57 1.80 7.39
C THR A 107 -8.70 3.32 7.32
N ALA A 108 -7.61 4.04 7.56
CA ALA A 108 -7.61 5.49 7.69
C ALA A 108 -7.99 6.27 6.42
N GLY A 109 -7.88 5.69 5.24
CA GLY A 109 -8.09 6.41 3.98
C GLY A 109 -7.07 7.51 3.74
N ARG A 110 -5.80 7.28 4.07
CA ARG A 110 -4.71 8.25 3.94
C ARG A 110 -3.61 7.71 3.05
N LEU A 111 -3.84 7.79 1.75
CA LEU A 111 -2.96 7.19 0.75
C LEU A 111 -2.66 8.15 -0.41
N ILE A 112 -2.17 9.35 -0.09
CA ILE A 112 -1.74 10.32 -1.10
C ILE A 112 -0.21 10.43 -1.14
N PRO A 113 0.43 10.13 -2.27
CA PRO A 113 1.83 10.48 -2.47
C PRO A 113 2.02 12.00 -2.45
N GLY A 114 2.75 12.50 -1.46
CA GLY A 114 3.01 13.92 -1.27
C GLY A 114 4.48 14.29 -1.36
N SER A 115 4.74 15.56 -1.54
CA SER A 115 6.09 16.15 -1.46
C SER A 115 6.10 17.35 -0.53
N GLY A 116 7.17 17.47 0.24
CA GLY A 116 7.38 18.60 1.14
C GLY A 116 8.03 19.78 0.44
N PHE A 117 7.44 20.95 0.56
CA PHE A 117 7.94 22.22 0.06
C PHE A 117 8.32 23.11 1.24
N LYS A 118 9.51 23.74 1.20
CA LYS A 118 9.92 24.73 2.18
C LYS A 118 9.14 26.02 1.92
N VAL A 119 8.56 26.60 2.97
CA VAL A 119 7.75 27.83 2.87
C VAL A 119 8.31 28.98 3.75
N GLY A 120 9.54 28.87 4.20
CA GLY A 120 10.22 29.84 5.06
C GLY A 120 10.16 29.47 6.55
N GLU A 121 10.92 30.19 7.37
CA GLU A 121 10.94 30.07 8.85
C GLU A 121 11.03 28.63 9.39
N GLY A 122 11.67 27.72 8.64
CA GLY A 122 11.79 26.30 9.03
C GLY A 122 10.54 25.44 8.73
N TYR A 123 9.45 26.02 8.27
CA TYR A 123 8.21 25.31 7.96
C TYR A 123 8.28 24.58 6.61
N ARG A 124 7.54 23.49 6.54
CA ARG A 124 7.31 22.73 5.31
C ARG A 124 5.83 22.45 5.12
N VAL A 125 5.34 22.60 3.90
CA VAL A 125 4.00 22.18 3.50
C VAL A 125 4.12 20.91 2.67
N ILE A 126 3.34 19.90 3.02
CA ILE A 126 3.24 18.65 2.23
C ILE A 126 2.02 18.77 1.32
N LEU A 127 2.27 18.71 0.02
CA LEU A 127 1.23 18.78 -0.99
C LEU A 127 1.15 17.47 -1.77
N PRO A 128 -0.07 16.99 -2.10
CA PRO A 128 -0.25 15.82 -2.94
C PRO A 128 0.28 16.09 -4.35
N LYS A 129 1.03 15.13 -4.90
CA LYS A 129 1.56 15.19 -6.28
C LYS A 129 0.88 14.22 -7.23
N ALA A 130 0.28 13.16 -6.70
CA ALA A 130 -0.38 12.13 -7.48
C ALA A 130 -1.49 11.49 -6.65
N ALA A 131 -2.43 10.85 -7.30
CA ALA A 131 -3.36 9.93 -6.67
C ALA A 131 -2.79 8.52 -6.76
N TYR A 132 -2.99 7.71 -5.72
CA TYR A 132 -2.79 6.27 -5.81
C TYR A 132 -4.11 5.58 -6.18
N VAL A 133 -4.03 4.60 -7.06
CA VAL A 133 -5.17 3.79 -7.50
C VAL A 133 -4.72 2.32 -7.49
N THR A 134 -5.51 1.42 -6.92
CA THR A 134 -5.22 0.00 -6.97
C THR A 134 -5.25 -0.51 -8.40
N TRP A 135 -4.71 -1.69 -8.65
CA TRP A 135 -4.80 -2.27 -9.99
C TRP A 135 -6.25 -2.52 -10.43
N GLY A 136 -7.13 -2.84 -9.48
CA GLY A 136 -8.58 -2.96 -9.68
C GLY A 136 -9.33 -1.63 -9.85
N GLY A 137 -8.62 -0.49 -9.80
CA GLY A 137 -9.23 0.84 -10.04
C GLY A 137 -9.83 1.53 -8.82
N ARG A 138 -9.60 1.01 -7.61
CA ARG A 138 -10.13 1.62 -6.37
C ARG A 138 -9.23 2.74 -5.85
N ARG A 139 -9.84 3.74 -5.24
CA ARG A 139 -9.18 4.82 -4.50
C ARG A 139 -9.64 4.78 -3.05
N PHE A 140 -8.70 4.88 -2.12
CA PHE A 140 -8.98 4.84 -0.68
C PHE A 140 -8.87 6.21 0.00
N GLU A 141 -8.28 7.18 -0.66
CA GLU A 141 -8.13 8.52 -0.08
C GLU A 141 -9.48 9.11 0.36
N GLY A 142 -9.55 9.47 1.64
CA GLY A 142 -10.75 10.01 2.27
C GLY A 142 -11.86 9.00 2.56
N ARG A 143 -11.67 7.71 2.26
CA ARG A 143 -12.73 6.68 2.41
C ARG A 143 -12.28 5.45 3.18
N GLY A 144 -10.96 5.17 3.20
CA GLY A 144 -10.45 3.94 3.76
C GLY A 144 -10.83 2.68 2.97
N MET A 145 -10.49 1.55 3.54
CA MET A 145 -10.82 0.24 3.01
C MET A 145 -11.55 -0.59 4.07
N ALA A 146 -12.76 -1.03 3.76
CA ALA A 146 -13.52 -1.90 4.62
C ALA A 146 -12.90 -3.30 4.69
N PRO A 147 -12.81 -3.90 5.90
CA PRO A 147 -12.36 -5.28 6.08
C PRO A 147 -13.35 -6.28 5.46
N ASP A 148 -12.95 -7.56 5.34
CA ASP A 148 -13.85 -8.64 4.96
C ASP A 148 -14.75 -9.05 6.14
N ILE A 149 -14.22 -8.96 7.35
CA ILE A 149 -14.92 -9.22 8.60
C ILE A 149 -14.69 -8.03 9.52
N GLN A 150 -15.76 -7.30 9.78
CA GLN A 150 -15.71 -6.16 10.69
C GLN A 150 -15.70 -6.64 12.13
N VAL A 151 -14.74 -6.17 12.90
CA VAL A 151 -14.61 -6.41 14.34
C VAL A 151 -14.21 -5.09 14.98
N GLU A 152 -15.03 -4.60 15.88
CA GLU A 152 -14.78 -3.34 16.55
C GLU A 152 -13.59 -3.43 17.52
N TRP A 153 -12.82 -2.34 17.56
CA TRP A 153 -11.79 -2.12 18.54
C TRP A 153 -12.33 -1.20 19.63
N SER A 154 -12.16 -1.59 20.88
CA SER A 154 -12.41 -0.68 21.99
C SER A 154 -11.20 -0.65 22.92
N PRO A 155 -10.93 0.46 23.63
CA PRO A 155 -9.86 0.52 24.62
C PRO A 155 -9.95 -0.58 25.68
N GLU A 156 -11.18 -0.95 26.09
CA GLU A 156 -11.45 -1.99 27.09
C GLU A 156 -11.06 -3.37 26.57
N THR A 157 -11.26 -3.62 25.29
CA THR A 157 -10.92 -4.90 24.64
C THR A 157 -9.45 -5.02 24.29
N PHE A 158 -8.72 -3.89 24.26
CA PHE A 158 -7.29 -3.88 23.96
C PHE A 158 -6.43 -4.28 25.18
N ALA A 159 -6.96 -4.17 26.37
CA ALA A 159 -6.24 -4.47 27.63
C ALA A 159 -6.07 -5.97 27.93
N GLY A 160 -6.59 -6.86 27.12
CA GLY A 160 -6.53 -8.31 27.33
C GLY A 160 -5.50 -9.02 26.44
N PRO A 161 -5.09 -10.24 26.80
CA PRO A 161 -4.13 -11.03 26.03
C PRO A 161 -4.64 -11.44 24.62
N GLU A 162 -5.92 -11.24 24.33
CA GLU A 162 -6.54 -11.54 23.06
C GLU A 162 -7.55 -10.46 22.64
N ALA A 163 -7.07 -9.44 21.95
CA ALA A 163 -7.94 -8.46 21.28
C ALA A 163 -8.92 -9.18 20.33
N PRO A 164 -10.21 -8.76 20.28
CA PRO A 164 -11.23 -9.43 19.47
C PRO A 164 -10.85 -9.66 18.01
N PRO A 165 -10.20 -8.71 17.30
CA PRO A 165 -9.76 -8.95 15.93
C PRO A 165 -8.67 -10.03 15.81
N LEU A 166 -7.78 -10.16 16.82
CA LEU A 166 -6.76 -11.21 16.83
C LEU A 166 -7.38 -12.58 17.07
N ARG A 167 -8.39 -12.67 17.95
CA ARG A 167 -9.15 -13.90 18.16
C ARG A 167 -9.86 -14.34 16.90
N GLN A 168 -10.53 -13.42 16.21
CA GLN A 168 -11.19 -13.70 14.94
C GLN A 168 -10.19 -14.16 13.87
N ALA A 169 -9.02 -13.50 13.79
CA ALA A 169 -7.97 -13.87 12.87
C ALA A 169 -7.44 -15.29 13.15
N LYS A 170 -7.20 -15.64 14.41
CA LYS A 170 -6.79 -17.01 14.81
C LYS A 170 -7.82 -18.05 14.40
N GLN A 171 -9.11 -17.80 14.63
CA GLN A 171 -10.19 -18.71 14.21
C GLN A 171 -10.18 -18.97 12.72
N LEU A 172 -9.99 -17.93 11.91
CA LEU A 172 -9.90 -18.06 10.45
C LEU A 172 -8.65 -18.82 9.97
N LEU A 173 -7.57 -18.78 10.74
CA LEU A 173 -6.37 -19.54 10.39
C LEU A 173 -6.49 -21.03 10.75
N MET A 174 -7.34 -21.38 11.73
CA MET A 174 -7.55 -22.74 12.21
C MET A 174 -8.69 -23.47 11.46
N SER A 175 -9.60 -22.75 10.84
CA SER A 175 -10.70 -23.30 10.02
C SER A 175 -10.22 -23.71 8.62
#